data_42da4098564ed060d203bc8a42034ab9
#
_entry.id   42da4098564ed060d203bc8a42034ab9
#
_cell.length_a   1.000
_cell.length_b   1.000
_cell.length_c   1.000
_cell.angle_alpha   90.00
_cell.angle_beta   90.00
_cell.angle_gamma   90.00
#
_symmetry.space_group_name_H-M   'P 1'
#
loop_
_entity.id
_entity.type
_entity.pdbx_description
1 polymer ?
#
loop_
_entity_poly.entity_id
_entity_poly.type
_entity_poly.pdbx_seq_one_letter_code
_entity_poly.pdbx_strand_id
1 'polypeptide(L)'
;MEGDWSLIAVCNGRYYGGGFMPVAEARMDDGVLNTLVVKKVNRRTFLKFVGPYAKGGYAQFPQYAHCSCPKVIRIHSDKPDIVTCLDGECVTNSDVTIKLHDKKLNFFGPEGCSCNRTAR
;
A
#
# COMPACT_ATOMS: atom_id res chain seq x y z
N MET A 1 13.12 -7.93 5.78
CA MET A 1 12.43 -7.66 7.07
C MET A 1 11.73 -8.93 7.45
N GLU A 2 11.89 -9.38 8.68
CA GLU A 2 11.31 -10.62 9.20
C GLU A 2 10.43 -10.27 10.40
N GLY A 3 9.29 -10.95 10.58
CA GLY A 3 8.39 -10.72 11.70
C GLY A 3 6.91 -10.91 11.37
N ASP A 4 6.06 -10.65 12.35
CA ASP A 4 4.61 -10.72 12.21
C ASP A 4 4.04 -9.40 11.66
N TRP A 5 3.37 -9.50 10.53
CA TRP A 5 2.80 -8.35 9.82
C TRP A 5 1.28 -8.48 9.75
N SER A 6 0.57 -7.38 10.00
CA SER A 6 -0.88 -7.33 9.83
C SER A 6 -1.30 -6.95 8.41
N LEU A 7 -0.48 -6.11 7.75
CA LEU A 7 -0.80 -5.58 6.44
C LEU A 7 0.48 -5.16 5.72
N ILE A 8 0.55 -5.47 4.44
CA ILE A 8 1.52 -4.90 3.51
C ILE A 8 0.71 -4.27 2.37
N ALA A 9 0.66 -2.94 2.32
CA ALA A 9 -0.02 -2.21 1.26
C ALA A 9 1.00 -1.74 0.23
N VAL A 10 0.82 -2.16 -1.02
CA VAL A 10 1.64 -1.73 -2.16
C VAL A 10 0.83 -0.77 -3.00
N CYS A 11 1.22 0.50 -2.96
CA CYS A 11 0.46 1.59 -3.51
C CYS A 11 1.16 2.17 -4.75
N ASN A 12 0.51 2.04 -5.91
CA ASN A 12 0.86 2.80 -7.13
C ASN A 12 0.07 4.12 -7.19
N GLY A 13 -1.07 4.21 -6.49
CA GLY A 13 -1.91 5.40 -6.35
C GLY A 13 -2.27 5.66 -4.90
N ARG A 14 -2.88 6.82 -4.63
CA ARG A 14 -3.19 7.27 -3.26
C ARG A 14 -4.36 6.54 -2.62
N TYR A 15 -5.39 6.22 -3.40
CA TYR A 15 -6.68 5.78 -2.89
C TYR A 15 -6.99 4.34 -3.27
N TYR A 16 -7.60 3.62 -2.35
CA TYR A 16 -8.19 2.31 -2.59
C TYR A 16 -9.41 2.09 -1.67
N GLY A 17 -10.18 1.03 -1.92
CA GLY A 17 -11.20 0.51 -1.00
C GLY A 17 -12.21 1.55 -0.52
N GLY A 18 -12.72 2.42 -1.42
CA GLY A 18 -13.77 3.37 -1.07
C GLY A 18 -13.29 4.62 -0.33
N GLY A 19 -12.03 5.03 -0.51
CA GLY A 19 -11.53 6.30 0.01
C GLY A 19 -10.40 6.21 1.03
N PHE A 20 -9.88 5.02 1.28
CA PHE A 20 -8.66 4.87 2.08
C PHE A 20 -7.45 5.45 1.33
N MET A 21 -6.66 6.26 2.01
CA MET A 21 -5.44 6.88 1.50
C MET A 21 -4.26 6.49 2.41
N PRO A 22 -3.74 5.26 2.32
CA PRO A 22 -2.68 4.80 3.23
C PRO A 22 -1.38 5.57 3.08
N VAL A 23 -1.03 5.94 1.85
CA VAL A 23 0.18 6.70 1.51
C VAL A 23 -0.20 7.91 0.69
N ALA A 24 -0.23 9.07 1.32
CA ALA A 24 -0.64 10.33 0.68
C ALA A 24 0.33 10.79 -0.44
N GLU A 25 1.58 10.39 -0.36
CA GLU A 25 2.66 10.72 -1.30
C GLU A 25 2.63 9.88 -2.58
N ALA A 26 1.90 8.74 -2.59
CA ALA A 26 1.87 7.83 -3.73
C ALA A 26 1.38 8.50 -5.01
N ARG A 27 2.06 8.24 -6.12
CA ARG A 27 1.75 8.80 -7.44
C ARG A 27 1.83 7.70 -8.50
N MET A 28 0.92 7.73 -9.47
CA MET A 28 0.84 6.74 -10.53
C MET A 28 1.83 6.98 -11.68
N ASP A 29 2.47 8.14 -11.71
CA ASP A 29 3.29 8.60 -12.84
C ASP A 29 4.78 8.80 -12.52
N ASP A 30 5.20 8.50 -11.28
CA ASP A 30 6.58 8.72 -10.82
C ASP A 30 7.48 7.49 -10.98
N GLY A 31 6.93 6.35 -11.40
CA GLY A 31 7.70 5.11 -11.57
C GLY A 31 8.11 4.47 -10.24
N VAL A 32 7.37 4.72 -9.17
CA VAL A 32 7.66 4.24 -7.82
C VAL A 32 6.46 3.46 -7.27
N LEU A 33 6.72 2.36 -6.56
CA LEU A 33 5.74 1.66 -5.73
C LEU A 33 5.99 2.00 -4.26
N ASN A 34 5.03 2.70 -3.66
CA ASN A 34 5.09 2.98 -2.23
C ASN A 34 4.59 1.75 -1.46
N THR A 35 5.44 1.21 -0.59
CA THR A 35 5.14 0.02 0.19
C THR A 35 5.04 0.38 1.66
N LEU A 36 3.85 0.30 2.19
CA LEU A 36 3.56 0.51 3.61
C LEU A 36 3.40 -0.84 4.30
N VAL A 37 4.28 -1.10 5.26
CA VAL A 37 4.29 -2.32 6.05
C VAL A 37 3.80 -2.00 7.46
N VAL A 38 2.79 -2.73 7.94
CA VAL A 38 2.19 -2.54 9.25
C VAL A 38 2.40 -3.80 10.09
N LYS A 39 3.10 -3.63 11.23
CA LYS A 39 3.34 -4.70 12.19
C LYS A 39 2.02 -5.20 12.80
N LYS A 40 2.03 -6.45 13.23
CA LYS A 40 0.92 -7.00 14.02
C LYS A 40 0.77 -6.24 15.33
N VAL A 41 -0.43 -5.73 15.56
CA VAL A 41 -0.79 -4.96 16.75
C VAL A 41 -2.05 -5.54 17.39
N ASN A 42 -2.27 -5.23 18.66
CA ASN A 42 -3.49 -5.62 19.36
C ASN A 42 -4.70 -4.79 18.86
N ARG A 43 -5.92 -5.27 19.15
CA ARG A 43 -7.17 -4.65 18.67
C ARG A 43 -7.32 -3.18 19.10
N ARG A 44 -6.88 -2.83 20.32
CA ARG A 44 -6.98 -1.45 20.85
C ARG A 44 -6.05 -0.50 20.08
N THR A 45 -4.83 -0.94 19.80
CA THR A 45 -3.87 -0.19 18.99
C THR A 45 -4.36 -0.07 17.54
N PHE A 46 -4.93 -1.15 16.99
CA PHE A 46 -5.51 -1.13 15.64
C PHE A 46 -6.62 -0.09 15.51
N LEU A 47 -7.56 -0.01 16.47
CA LEU A 47 -8.62 0.98 16.45
C LEU A 47 -8.10 2.43 16.49
N LYS A 48 -7.00 2.68 17.21
CA LYS A 48 -6.34 3.99 17.22
C LYS A 48 -5.62 4.30 15.90
N PHE A 49 -5.10 3.28 15.25
CA PHE A 49 -4.30 3.39 14.04
C PHE A 49 -5.16 3.56 12.78
N VAL A 50 -6.32 2.88 12.69
CA VAL A 50 -7.10 2.79 11.44
C VAL A 50 -7.60 4.15 10.93
N GLY A 51 -7.99 5.06 11.82
CA GLY A 51 -8.44 6.40 11.44
C GLY A 51 -7.34 7.24 10.78
N PRO A 52 -6.20 7.45 11.44
CA PRO A 52 -5.03 8.08 10.83
C PRO A 52 -4.53 7.37 9.57
N TYR A 53 -4.48 6.03 9.56
CA TYR A 53 -4.11 5.23 8.39
C TYR A 53 -4.97 5.56 7.16
N ALA A 54 -6.29 5.65 7.35
CA ALA A 54 -7.22 5.96 6.27
C ALA A 54 -7.00 7.35 5.64
N LYS A 55 -6.29 8.24 6.33
CA LYS A 55 -6.01 9.64 5.93
C LYS A 55 -4.52 9.90 5.62
N GLY A 56 -3.71 8.87 5.42
CA GLY A 56 -2.28 9.01 5.15
C GLY A 56 -1.43 9.34 6.38
N GLY A 57 -1.98 9.22 7.57
CA GLY A 57 -1.31 9.56 8.83
C GLY A 57 -0.44 8.46 9.42
N TYR A 58 0.05 7.52 8.63
CA TYR A 58 0.89 6.40 9.11
C TYR A 58 2.15 6.87 9.82
N ALA A 59 2.71 8.02 9.43
CA ALA A 59 3.92 8.59 10.02
C ALA A 59 3.77 8.97 11.51
N GLN A 60 2.55 9.07 12.02
CA GLN A 60 2.27 9.28 13.45
C GLN A 60 2.57 8.03 14.29
N PHE A 61 2.78 6.89 13.66
CA PHE A 61 3.00 5.60 14.31
C PHE A 61 4.24 4.88 13.79
N PRO A 62 5.44 5.50 13.84
CA PRO A 62 6.66 4.96 13.25
C PRO A 62 7.08 3.61 13.86
N GLN A 63 6.63 3.31 15.08
CA GLN A 63 6.88 2.04 15.75
C GLN A 63 6.06 0.86 15.16
N TYR A 64 4.96 1.15 14.47
CA TYR A 64 4.04 0.14 13.91
C TYR A 64 4.00 0.14 12.39
N ALA A 65 4.23 1.27 11.76
CA ALA A 65 4.11 1.43 10.32
C ALA A 65 5.40 1.98 9.71
N HIS A 66 5.86 1.35 8.63
CA HIS A 66 7.05 1.78 7.90
C HIS A 66 6.73 1.86 6.41
N CYS A 67 7.00 2.99 5.80
CA CYS A 67 6.87 3.19 4.37
C CYS A 67 8.24 3.18 3.69
N SER A 68 8.31 2.53 2.53
CA SER A 68 9.51 2.46 1.70
C SER A 68 9.13 2.38 0.22
N CYS A 69 10.10 2.62 -0.66
CA CYS A 69 9.89 2.64 -2.11
C CYS A 69 10.84 1.64 -2.80
N PRO A 70 10.66 0.33 -2.59
CA PRO A 70 11.50 -0.68 -3.21
C PRO A 70 11.18 -0.85 -4.70
N LYS A 71 12.17 -1.22 -5.51
CA LYS A 71 11.96 -1.59 -6.92
C LYS A 71 11.31 -2.95 -7.10
N VAL A 72 11.56 -3.84 -6.16
CA VAL A 72 11.01 -5.21 -6.13
C VAL A 72 10.64 -5.54 -4.69
N ILE A 73 9.43 -6.07 -4.52
CA ILE A 73 8.91 -6.53 -3.24
C ILE A 73 8.76 -8.04 -3.33
N ARG A 74 9.38 -8.75 -2.39
CA ARG A 74 9.19 -10.20 -2.24
C ARG A 74 8.68 -10.45 -0.85
N ILE A 75 7.57 -11.19 -0.77
CA ILE A 75 6.92 -11.57 0.48
C ILE A 75 6.89 -13.10 0.48
N HIS A 76 7.40 -13.69 1.53
CA HIS A 76 7.43 -15.13 1.74
C HIS A 76 6.82 -15.46 3.10
N SER A 77 6.05 -16.54 3.16
CA SER A 77 5.56 -17.15 4.40
C SER A 77 5.82 -18.66 4.35
N ASP A 78 6.20 -19.23 5.47
CA ASP A 78 6.39 -20.69 5.63
C ASP A 78 5.07 -21.47 5.45
N LYS A 79 3.95 -20.77 5.41
CA LYS A 79 2.61 -21.31 5.20
C LYS A 79 1.91 -20.59 4.06
N PRO A 80 0.97 -21.25 3.36
CA PRO A 80 0.17 -20.59 2.31
C PRO A 80 -0.93 -19.72 2.96
N ASP A 81 -0.54 -18.71 3.74
CA ASP A 81 -1.44 -17.83 4.51
C ASP A 81 -1.37 -16.36 4.12
N ILE A 82 -0.58 -16.02 3.08
CA ILE A 82 -0.56 -14.66 2.52
C ILE A 82 -1.82 -14.46 1.68
N VAL A 83 -2.78 -13.73 2.20
CA VAL A 83 -3.95 -13.28 1.44
C VAL A 83 -3.58 -12.02 0.68
N THR A 84 -3.46 -12.15 -0.64
CA THR A 84 -3.18 -11.04 -1.55
C THR A 84 -4.48 -10.57 -2.17
N CYS A 85 -4.80 -9.28 -2.00
CA CYS A 85 -5.96 -8.64 -2.60
C CYS A 85 -5.47 -7.67 -3.70
N LEU A 86 -5.83 -7.94 -4.95
CA LEU A 86 -5.46 -7.14 -6.11
C LEU A 86 -6.73 -6.70 -6.80
N ASP A 87 -7.00 -5.39 -6.82
CA ASP A 87 -8.18 -4.78 -7.44
C ASP A 87 -9.52 -5.43 -7.03
N GLY A 88 -9.60 -5.92 -5.78
CA GLY A 88 -10.79 -6.56 -5.22
C GLY A 88 -10.83 -8.09 -5.36
N GLU A 89 -9.92 -8.69 -6.11
CA GLU A 89 -9.78 -10.14 -6.18
C GLU A 89 -8.74 -10.63 -5.18
N CYS A 90 -9.10 -11.64 -4.37
CA CYS A 90 -8.23 -12.18 -3.34
C CYS A 90 -7.79 -13.60 -3.69
N VAL A 91 -6.48 -13.83 -3.57
CA VAL A 91 -5.85 -15.13 -3.71
C VAL A 91 -4.94 -15.42 -2.52
N THR A 92 -4.76 -16.69 -2.19
CA THR A 92 -3.90 -17.12 -1.09
C THR A 92 -2.63 -17.76 -1.64
N ASN A 93 -1.48 -17.31 -1.14
CA ASN A 93 -0.16 -17.75 -1.59
C ASN A 93 0.79 -17.92 -0.41
N SER A 94 1.91 -18.63 -0.62
CA SER A 94 3.08 -18.63 0.27
C SER A 94 4.15 -17.63 -0.17
N ASP A 95 4.16 -17.31 -1.48
CA ASP A 95 5.15 -16.43 -2.09
C ASP A 95 4.47 -15.41 -3.01
N VAL A 96 4.83 -14.15 -2.84
CA VAL A 96 4.34 -13.05 -3.67
C VAL A 96 5.52 -12.18 -4.09
N THR A 97 5.64 -11.96 -5.39
CA THR A 97 6.63 -11.02 -5.94
C THR A 97 5.92 -9.91 -6.71
N ILE A 98 6.16 -8.67 -6.31
CA ILE A 98 5.58 -7.47 -6.92
C ILE A 98 6.71 -6.62 -7.46
N LYS A 99 6.61 -6.19 -8.71
CA LYS A 99 7.53 -5.26 -9.35
C LYS A 99 6.78 -4.32 -10.27
N LEU A 100 7.25 -3.08 -10.36
CA LEU A 100 6.73 -2.15 -11.35
C LEU A 100 7.15 -2.61 -12.75
N HIS A 101 6.22 -2.55 -13.70
CA HIS A 101 6.49 -2.88 -15.10
C HIS A 101 7.02 -1.63 -15.82
N ASP A 102 7.96 -1.81 -16.76
CA ASP A 102 8.54 -0.70 -17.54
C ASP A 102 7.54 -0.09 -18.54
N LYS A 103 6.53 -0.86 -18.96
CA LYS A 103 5.47 -0.37 -19.86
C LYS A 103 4.46 0.47 -19.09
N LYS A 104 4.10 1.62 -19.65
CA LYS A 104 3.08 2.52 -19.11
C LYS A 104 1.77 2.33 -19.86
N LEU A 105 0.66 2.45 -19.13
CA LEU A 105 -0.67 2.57 -19.71
C LEU A 105 -0.96 4.04 -20.05
N ASN A 106 -1.43 4.29 -21.27
CA ASN A 106 -1.99 5.60 -21.61
C ASN A 106 -3.43 5.64 -21.10
N PHE A 107 -3.69 6.54 -20.16
CA PHE A 107 -5.00 6.72 -19.56
C PHE A 107 -5.64 8.00 -20.06
N PHE A 108 -6.84 7.90 -20.63
CA PHE A 108 -7.63 9.04 -21.07
C PHE A 108 -8.61 9.41 -19.96
N GLY A 109 -8.53 10.63 -19.48
CA GLY A 109 -9.44 11.20 -18.49
C GLY A 109 -10.10 12.48 -19.00
N PRO A 110 -11.18 12.94 -18.36
CA PRO A 110 -11.78 14.24 -18.67
C PRO A 110 -10.78 15.38 -18.50
N GLU A 111 -10.93 16.46 -19.26
CA GLU A 111 -10.11 17.66 -19.11
C GLU A 111 -10.15 18.17 -17.66
N GLY A 112 -8.98 18.48 -17.10
CA GLY A 112 -8.84 18.89 -15.70
C GLY A 112 -8.74 17.73 -14.69
N CYS A 113 -8.86 16.47 -15.10
CA CYS A 113 -8.51 15.32 -14.28
C CYS A 113 -6.98 15.24 -14.16
N SER A 114 -6.45 15.72 -13.06
CA SER A 114 -5.05 15.52 -12.70
C SER A 114 -4.96 14.39 -11.69
N CYS A 115 -4.38 13.27 -12.08
CA CYS A 115 -3.96 12.21 -11.14
C CYS A 115 -2.92 12.73 -10.13
N ASN A 116 -2.44 13.95 -10.35
CA ASN A 116 -1.33 14.60 -9.68
C ASN A 116 -1.71 15.81 -8.83
N ARG A 117 -2.98 16.04 -8.53
CA ARG A 117 -3.31 17.14 -7.61
C ARG A 117 -2.65 16.87 -6.26
N THR A 118 -1.53 17.52 -6.03
CA THR A 118 -1.00 17.77 -4.70
C THR A 118 -2.15 18.29 -3.85
N ALA A 119 -2.50 17.57 -2.80
CA ALA A 119 -3.32 18.12 -1.74
C ALA A 119 -2.56 19.36 -1.24
N ARG A 120 -3.12 20.53 -1.46
CA ARG A 120 -2.69 21.75 -0.81
C ARG A 120 -3.12 21.71 0.63
#